data_105f1de8918904f2aa6d970719d05f01
#
_entry.id   105f1de8918904f2aa6d970719d05f01
#
_cell.length_a   1.000
_cell.length_b   1.000
_cell.length_c   1.000
_cell.angle_alpha   90.00
_cell.angle_beta   90.00
_cell.angle_gamma   90.00
#
_symmetry.space_group_name_H-M   'P 1'
#
loop_
_entity.id
_entity.type
_entity.pdbx_description
1 polymer ?
#
loop_
_entity_poly.entity_id
_entity_poly.type
_entity_poly.pdbx_seq_one_letter_code
_entity_poly.pdbx_strand_id
1 'polypeptide(L)'
;MAVGLSQVSIMGNKGPLRDTRPAQLPHKESGTRLRSQPLVLTHRFPTEVHRVGELVDILLEARELDPKDAQELGLALRELLLNAMEHGNLEITFEAKSNALQQGSWKRILAERSTSLPYRSRETHVTAHWTPDCVAFTIADQGKGFDWRALPDPTDPDNLLLDNGRGVLLARLSVDSLTYNEAGNVVTILKRLR
;
A
#
# COMPACT_ATOMS: atom_id res chain seq x y z
N MET A 1 11.07 -17.77 -12.07
CA MET A 1 9.79 -18.14 -11.45
C MET A 1 8.84 -16.98 -11.66
N ALA A 2 7.62 -17.25 -12.14
CA ALA A 2 6.73 -16.27 -12.74
C ALA A 2 6.23 -15.24 -11.72
N VAL A 3 6.43 -13.98 -12.06
CA VAL A 3 5.88 -12.80 -11.36
C VAL A 3 4.38 -12.81 -11.59
N GLY A 4 3.59 -12.75 -10.50
CA GLY A 4 2.14 -12.74 -10.57
C GLY A 4 1.62 -11.60 -11.43
N LEU A 5 0.81 -11.95 -12.42
CA LEU A 5 0.23 -11.02 -13.39
C LEU A 5 -0.75 -10.06 -12.72
N SER A 6 -0.44 -8.78 -12.77
CA SER A 6 -1.37 -7.69 -12.47
C SER A 6 -2.52 -7.71 -13.49
N GLN A 7 -3.76 -7.89 -13.02
CA GLN A 7 -4.93 -7.70 -13.88
C GLN A 7 -5.26 -6.22 -13.94
N VAL A 8 -5.08 -5.62 -15.14
CA VAL A 8 -5.56 -4.27 -15.44
C VAL A 8 -7.00 -4.39 -15.93
N SER A 9 -7.95 -3.87 -15.15
CA SER A 9 -9.35 -3.80 -15.55
C SER A 9 -9.67 -2.35 -15.95
N ILE A 10 -9.90 -2.13 -17.24
CA ILE A 10 -10.34 -0.85 -17.79
C ILE A 10 -11.85 -0.94 -17.96
N MET A 11 -12.62 -0.19 -17.19
CA MET A 11 -14.05 -0.02 -17.44
C MET A 11 -14.26 0.98 -18.57
N GLY A 12 -14.40 0.46 -19.79
CA GLY A 12 -14.80 1.18 -20.99
C GLY A 12 -15.81 0.36 -21.78
N ASN A 13 -16.83 1.03 -22.28
CA ASN A 13 -18.05 0.61 -22.92
C ASN A 13 -17.92 -0.60 -23.90
N LYS A 14 -18.90 -1.52 -23.86
CA LYS A 14 -18.95 -2.78 -24.60
C LYS A 14 -19.15 -2.57 -26.12
N GLY A 15 -18.17 -3.01 -26.93
CA GLY A 15 -18.31 -3.36 -28.34
C GLY A 15 -17.75 -4.78 -28.56
N PRO A 16 -18.09 -5.49 -29.69
CA PRO A 16 -17.95 -6.93 -29.78
C PRO A 16 -16.50 -7.42 -29.88
N LEU A 17 -16.26 -8.56 -29.26
CA LEU A 17 -15.03 -9.35 -29.21
C LEU A 17 -14.47 -9.64 -30.62
N ARG A 18 -13.24 -9.24 -30.86
CA ARG A 18 -12.35 -9.84 -31.91
C ARG A 18 -10.89 -9.77 -31.47
N ASP A 19 -10.25 -10.92 -31.64
CA ASP A 19 -8.81 -11.18 -31.77
C ASP A 19 -7.92 -11.09 -30.52
N THR A 20 -7.47 -12.26 -30.09
CA THR A 20 -6.49 -12.51 -29.03
C THR A 20 -5.06 -12.35 -29.57
N ARG A 21 -4.52 -11.15 -29.55
CA ARG A 21 -3.08 -10.92 -29.58
C ARG A 21 -2.65 -10.21 -28.28
N PRO A 22 -1.48 -10.53 -27.70
CA PRO A 22 -1.01 -9.82 -26.50
C PRO A 22 -0.86 -8.34 -26.85
N ALA A 23 -1.52 -7.49 -26.06
CA ALA A 23 -1.46 -6.05 -26.24
C ALA A 23 -0.01 -5.58 -26.08
N GLN A 24 0.58 -5.10 -27.16
CA GLN A 24 1.79 -4.29 -27.10
C GLN A 24 1.48 -3.04 -26.29
N LEU A 25 2.32 -2.76 -25.30
CA LEU A 25 2.31 -1.51 -24.55
C LEU A 25 2.34 -0.34 -25.55
N PRO A 26 1.47 0.67 -25.41
CA PRO A 26 1.45 1.81 -26.32
C PRO A 26 2.78 2.56 -26.25
N HIS A 27 3.41 2.74 -27.39
CA HIS A 27 4.58 3.60 -27.59
C HIS A 27 4.27 5.01 -27.07
N LYS A 28 5.29 5.64 -26.43
CA LYS A 28 5.28 7.02 -25.93
C LYS A 28 4.77 8.01 -26.99
N GLU A 29 3.45 8.24 -27.00
CA GLU A 29 2.87 9.39 -27.69
C GLU A 29 2.01 10.18 -26.72
N SER A 30 2.43 11.43 -26.51
CA SER A 30 1.78 12.54 -25.80
C SER A 30 1.31 12.27 -24.35
N GLY A 31 2.20 12.56 -23.40
CA GLY A 31 1.94 12.47 -21.94
C GLY A 31 0.78 13.30 -21.38
N THR A 32 0.14 14.14 -22.18
CA THR A 32 -0.97 15.00 -21.74
C THR A 32 -2.33 14.29 -21.78
N ARG A 33 -2.50 13.27 -22.62
CA ARG A 33 -3.81 12.59 -22.79
C ARG A 33 -4.09 11.51 -21.75
N LEU A 34 -3.06 10.91 -21.15
CA LEU A 34 -3.20 9.87 -20.11
C LEU A 34 -3.53 10.45 -18.72
N ARG A 35 -3.25 11.72 -18.48
CA ARG A 35 -3.59 12.40 -17.21
C ARG A 35 -5.10 12.70 -17.07
N SER A 36 -5.86 12.72 -18.16
CA SER A 36 -7.23 13.25 -18.17
C SER A 36 -8.33 12.22 -17.90
N GLN A 37 -8.04 10.91 -17.83
CA GLN A 37 -9.06 9.89 -17.59
C GLN A 37 -8.87 9.22 -16.23
N PRO A 38 -9.97 8.93 -15.50
CA PRO A 38 -9.91 8.11 -14.30
C PRO A 38 -9.31 6.72 -14.61
N LEU A 39 -8.43 6.25 -13.74
CA LEU A 39 -7.79 4.93 -13.84
C LEU A 39 -7.95 4.20 -12.52
N VAL A 40 -8.41 2.95 -12.58
CA VAL A 40 -8.49 2.06 -11.42
C VAL A 40 -7.55 0.89 -11.63
N LEU A 41 -6.64 0.71 -10.68
CA LEU A 41 -5.71 -0.42 -10.65
C LEU A 41 -5.93 -1.23 -9.38
N THR A 42 -5.88 -2.54 -9.50
CA THR A 42 -5.95 -3.44 -8.34
C THR A 42 -4.76 -4.39 -8.39
N HIS A 43 -4.06 -4.47 -7.28
CA HIS A 43 -2.91 -5.35 -7.08
C HIS A 43 -3.14 -6.28 -5.89
N ARG A 44 -2.58 -7.48 -5.97
CA ARG A 44 -2.50 -8.43 -4.88
C ARG A 44 -1.04 -8.76 -4.66
N PHE A 45 -0.57 -8.55 -3.46
CA PHE A 45 0.82 -8.77 -3.10
C PHE A 45 0.91 -9.87 -2.04
N PRO A 46 1.71 -10.91 -2.25
CA PRO A 46 2.04 -11.85 -1.18
C PRO A 46 2.73 -11.10 -0.03
N THR A 47 2.65 -11.65 1.18
CA THR A 47 3.24 -11.02 2.37
C THR A 47 4.76 -11.13 2.36
N GLU A 48 5.40 -10.30 1.53
CA GLU A 48 6.86 -10.24 1.33
C GLU A 48 7.39 -8.88 1.79
N VAL A 49 7.56 -8.71 3.10
CA VAL A 49 7.93 -7.43 3.75
C VAL A 49 9.17 -6.79 3.13
N HIS A 50 10.15 -7.62 2.71
CA HIS A 50 11.41 -7.13 2.10
C HIS A 50 11.22 -6.45 0.73
N ARG A 51 10.07 -6.67 0.07
CA ARG A 51 9.75 -6.10 -1.24
C ARG A 51 8.93 -4.81 -1.18
N VAL A 52 8.58 -4.32 0.00
CA VAL A 52 7.70 -3.14 0.13
C VAL A 52 8.20 -1.94 -0.68
N GLY A 53 9.52 -1.73 -0.78
CA GLY A 53 10.06 -0.65 -1.63
C GLY A 53 9.69 -0.81 -3.10
N GLU A 54 9.91 -2.00 -3.66
CA GLU A 54 9.52 -2.35 -5.04
C GLU A 54 8.01 -2.22 -5.27
N LEU A 55 7.20 -2.63 -4.28
CA LEU A 55 5.74 -2.52 -4.39
C LEU A 55 5.26 -1.06 -4.43
N VAL A 56 5.90 -0.19 -3.67
CA VAL A 56 5.65 1.26 -3.71
C VAL A 56 5.96 1.82 -5.09
N ASP A 57 7.10 1.46 -5.66
CA ASP A 57 7.50 1.91 -7.00
C ASP A 57 6.47 1.48 -8.05
N ILE A 58 6.03 0.21 -8.05
CA ILE A 58 4.97 -0.31 -8.93
C ILE A 58 3.67 0.50 -8.81
N LEU A 59 3.27 0.86 -7.59
CA LEU A 59 2.02 1.60 -7.35
C LEU A 59 2.11 3.05 -7.86
N LEU A 60 3.30 3.67 -7.81
CA LEU A 60 3.51 5.04 -8.22
C LEU A 60 3.83 5.19 -9.73
N GLU A 61 4.27 4.12 -10.41
CA GLU A 61 4.54 4.11 -11.85
C GLU A 61 3.29 4.32 -12.72
N ALA A 62 2.10 4.17 -12.16
CA ALA A 62 0.83 4.29 -12.88
C ALA A 62 0.64 5.68 -13.54
N ARG A 63 1.24 6.72 -12.97
CA ARG A 63 1.22 8.09 -13.49
C ARG A 63 2.49 8.84 -13.15
N GLU A 64 2.87 9.75 -14.04
CA GLU A 64 3.90 10.74 -13.75
C GLU A 64 3.39 11.70 -12.65
N LEU A 65 4.12 11.81 -11.56
CA LEU A 65 3.81 12.62 -10.40
C LEU A 65 4.79 13.79 -10.27
N ASP A 66 4.33 14.89 -9.66
CA ASP A 66 5.23 15.87 -9.10
C ASP A 66 6.18 15.20 -8.09
N PRO A 67 7.49 15.54 -8.06
CA PRO A 67 8.46 14.91 -7.17
C PRO A 67 8.05 14.93 -5.69
N LYS A 68 7.37 16.01 -5.25
CA LYS A 68 6.92 16.12 -3.86
C LYS A 68 5.72 15.19 -3.60
N ASP A 69 4.77 15.09 -4.53
CA ASP A 69 3.65 14.15 -4.41
C ASP A 69 4.14 12.70 -4.42
N ALA A 70 5.11 12.37 -5.28
CA ALA A 70 5.74 11.05 -5.32
C ALA A 70 6.43 10.71 -4.00
N GLN A 71 7.17 11.65 -3.40
CA GLN A 71 7.84 11.46 -2.12
C GLN A 71 6.83 11.27 -0.96
N GLU A 72 5.82 12.12 -0.87
CA GLU A 72 4.79 12.09 0.17
C GLU A 72 3.95 10.80 0.07
N LEU A 73 3.50 10.43 -1.12
CA LEU A 73 2.80 9.16 -1.36
C LEU A 73 3.69 7.95 -1.10
N GLY A 74 4.94 7.99 -1.54
CA GLY A 74 5.91 6.92 -1.32
C GLY A 74 6.13 6.64 0.16
N LEU A 75 6.24 7.68 0.98
CA LEU A 75 6.35 7.55 2.44
C LEU A 75 5.07 6.91 3.02
N ALA A 76 3.90 7.47 2.68
CA ALA A 76 2.63 6.97 3.21
C ALA A 76 2.38 5.50 2.83
N LEU A 77 2.57 5.15 1.55
CA LEU A 77 2.38 3.78 1.07
C LEU A 77 3.36 2.80 1.73
N ARG A 78 4.64 3.18 1.89
CA ARG A 78 5.64 2.35 2.58
C ARG A 78 5.20 2.01 4.00
N GLU A 79 4.82 3.01 4.79
CA GLU A 79 4.42 2.81 6.18
C GLU A 79 3.14 1.95 6.28
N LEU A 80 2.15 2.21 5.44
CA LEU A 80 0.89 1.47 5.48
C LEU A 80 1.01 0.04 4.95
N LEU A 81 1.85 -0.21 3.92
CA LEU A 81 2.12 -1.56 3.44
C LEU A 81 2.91 -2.37 4.47
N LEU A 82 3.90 -1.76 5.16
CA LEU A 82 4.61 -2.42 6.27
C LEU A 82 3.63 -2.80 7.38
N ASN A 83 2.73 -1.89 7.78
CA ASN A 83 1.74 -2.18 8.80
C ASN A 83 0.78 -3.31 8.37
N ALA A 84 0.27 -3.28 7.15
CA ALA A 84 -0.61 -4.31 6.61
C ALA A 84 0.07 -5.69 6.57
N MET A 85 1.35 -5.74 6.20
CA MET A 85 2.09 -7.00 6.11
C MET A 85 2.55 -7.49 7.48
N GLU A 86 3.23 -6.65 8.27
CA GLU A 86 3.84 -7.06 9.54
C GLU A 86 2.80 -7.25 10.63
N HIS A 87 1.96 -6.25 10.86
CA HIS A 87 0.98 -6.25 11.94
C HIS A 87 -0.35 -6.89 11.54
N GLY A 88 -0.79 -6.67 10.29
CA GLY A 88 -1.98 -7.29 9.73
C GLY A 88 -1.74 -8.76 9.37
N ASN A 89 -1.11 -9.03 8.23
CA ASN A 89 -0.99 -10.39 7.69
C ASN A 89 -0.15 -11.33 8.56
N LEU A 90 0.99 -10.88 9.10
CA LEU A 90 1.86 -11.70 9.95
C LEU A 90 1.47 -11.69 11.43
N GLU A 91 0.53 -10.81 11.83
CA GLU A 91 0.08 -10.65 13.23
C GLU A 91 1.26 -10.49 14.21
N ILE A 92 2.31 -9.75 13.81
CA ILE A 92 3.45 -9.44 14.68
C ILE A 92 3.09 -8.16 15.45
N THR A 93 3.03 -8.24 16.76
CA THR A 93 2.74 -7.06 17.59
C THR A 93 3.91 -6.06 17.61
N PHE A 94 3.64 -4.80 17.93
CA PHE A 94 4.68 -3.78 18.11
C PHE A 94 5.72 -4.18 19.15
N GLU A 95 5.27 -4.76 20.27
CA GLU A 95 6.16 -5.24 21.34
C GLU A 95 7.05 -6.38 20.82
N ALA A 96 6.49 -7.37 20.14
CA ALA A 96 7.25 -8.46 19.56
C ALA A 96 8.31 -7.96 18.55
N LYS A 97 7.95 -6.96 17.71
CA LYS A 97 8.88 -6.33 16.77
C LYS A 97 10.00 -5.61 17.49
N SER A 98 9.67 -4.78 18.51
CA SER A 98 10.65 -4.03 19.30
C SER A 98 11.64 -4.96 19.98
N ASN A 99 11.15 -6.00 20.67
CA ASN A 99 11.98 -6.99 21.33
C ASN A 99 12.88 -7.75 20.31
N ALA A 100 12.34 -8.10 19.15
CA ALA A 100 13.09 -8.78 18.13
C ALA A 100 14.21 -7.92 17.51
N LEU A 101 13.97 -6.61 17.36
CA LEU A 101 14.99 -5.67 16.90
C LEU A 101 16.12 -5.52 17.91
N GLN A 102 15.78 -5.36 19.20
CA GLN A 102 16.76 -5.26 20.28
C GLN A 102 17.63 -6.52 20.40
N GLN A 103 17.04 -7.69 20.18
CA GLN A 103 17.73 -8.98 20.23
C GLN A 103 18.44 -9.39 18.90
N GLY A 104 18.35 -8.59 17.84
CA GLY A 104 18.88 -8.92 16.53
C GLY A 104 18.18 -10.13 15.84
N SER A 105 17.00 -10.53 16.33
CA SER A 105 16.26 -11.71 15.86
C SER A 105 15.17 -11.39 14.82
N TRP A 106 15.02 -10.14 14.42
CA TRP A 106 13.93 -9.67 13.56
C TRP A 106 13.80 -10.44 12.23
N LYS A 107 14.93 -10.61 11.51
CA LYS A 107 14.94 -11.36 10.23
C LYS A 107 14.45 -12.80 10.40
N ARG A 108 14.83 -13.46 11.50
CA ARG A 108 14.41 -14.83 11.79
C ARG A 108 12.90 -14.90 12.05
N ILE A 109 12.36 -13.99 12.85
CA ILE A 109 10.92 -13.95 13.15
C ILE A 109 10.10 -13.69 11.88
N LEU A 110 10.52 -12.76 11.03
CA LEU A 110 9.88 -12.54 9.74
C LEU A 110 9.87 -13.81 8.86
N ALA A 111 11.01 -14.50 8.75
CA ALA A 111 11.13 -15.72 7.95
C ALA A 111 10.23 -16.83 8.50
N GLU A 112 10.23 -17.06 9.80
CA GLU A 112 9.39 -18.07 10.47
C GLU A 112 7.89 -17.79 10.25
N ARG A 113 7.44 -16.53 10.42
CA ARG A 113 6.05 -16.15 10.22
C ARG A 113 5.62 -16.27 8.77
N SER A 114 6.39 -15.72 7.83
CA SER A 114 6.04 -15.72 6.41
C SER A 114 6.01 -17.11 5.77
N THR A 115 6.63 -18.12 6.38
CA THR A 115 6.59 -19.50 5.91
C THR A 115 5.55 -20.37 6.60
N SER A 116 4.97 -19.94 7.71
CA SER A 116 4.02 -20.72 8.49
C SER A 116 2.55 -20.43 8.14
N LEU A 117 1.68 -21.44 8.26
CA LEU A 117 0.24 -21.23 8.16
C LEU A 117 -0.31 -20.61 9.44
N PRO A 118 -1.35 -19.74 9.33
CA PRO A 118 -2.05 -19.33 8.12
C PRO A 118 -1.37 -18.18 7.35
N TYR A 119 -0.31 -17.59 7.87
CA TYR A 119 0.27 -16.33 7.43
C TYR A 119 0.82 -16.37 6.00
N ARG A 120 1.47 -17.49 5.60
CA ARG A 120 2.07 -17.64 4.27
C ARG A 120 1.08 -17.56 3.10
N SER A 121 -0.21 -17.77 3.38
CA SER A 121 -1.26 -17.71 2.36
C SER A 121 -1.96 -16.36 2.29
N ARG A 122 -1.64 -15.44 3.19
CA ARG A 122 -2.25 -14.12 3.23
C ARG A 122 -1.60 -13.18 2.23
N GLU A 123 -2.46 -12.32 1.66
CA GLU A 123 -2.09 -11.30 0.68
C GLU A 123 -2.50 -9.92 1.17
N THR A 124 -1.77 -8.91 0.72
CA THR A 124 -2.19 -7.50 0.84
C THR A 124 -2.82 -7.07 -0.47
N HIS A 125 -4.04 -6.57 -0.42
CA HIS A 125 -4.77 -6.08 -1.58
C HIS A 125 -4.67 -4.56 -1.61
N VAL A 126 -4.30 -4.01 -2.77
CA VAL A 126 -4.22 -2.56 -2.97
C VAL A 126 -5.06 -2.18 -4.18
N THR A 127 -5.97 -1.22 -3.98
CA THR A 127 -6.72 -0.59 -5.07
C THR A 127 -6.34 0.87 -5.15
N ALA A 128 -5.92 1.32 -6.32
CA ALA A 128 -5.60 2.71 -6.61
C ALA A 128 -6.67 3.31 -7.54
N HIS A 129 -7.29 4.40 -7.12
CA HIS A 129 -8.22 5.19 -7.91
C HIS A 129 -7.56 6.52 -8.27
N TRP A 130 -7.18 6.67 -9.52
CA TRP A 130 -6.55 7.88 -10.05
C TRP A 130 -7.55 8.74 -10.79
N THR A 131 -7.54 10.03 -10.50
CA THR A 131 -8.20 11.09 -11.28
C THR A 131 -7.13 12.10 -11.73
N PRO A 132 -7.48 13.10 -12.57
CA PRO A 132 -6.53 14.16 -12.91
C PRO A 132 -5.98 14.90 -11.68
N ASP A 133 -6.81 15.11 -10.66
CA ASP A 133 -6.54 16.01 -9.54
C ASP A 133 -6.24 15.30 -8.23
N CYS A 134 -6.46 13.98 -8.15
CA CYS A 134 -6.21 13.22 -6.92
C CYS A 134 -5.99 11.73 -7.17
N VAL A 135 -5.41 11.07 -6.17
CA VAL A 135 -5.35 9.61 -6.07
C VAL A 135 -5.86 9.15 -4.72
N ALA A 136 -6.61 8.06 -4.72
CA ALA A 136 -6.95 7.34 -3.50
C ALA A 136 -6.38 5.92 -3.58
N PHE A 137 -5.66 5.52 -2.53
CA PHE A 137 -5.21 4.13 -2.34
C PHE A 137 -5.99 3.50 -1.20
N THR A 138 -6.56 2.33 -1.45
CA THR A 138 -7.14 1.47 -0.42
C THR A 138 -6.25 0.25 -0.25
N ILE A 139 -5.74 0.03 0.95
CA ILE A 139 -4.86 -1.09 1.32
C ILE A 139 -5.63 -1.96 2.30
N ALA A 140 -5.77 -3.24 1.99
CA ALA A 140 -6.47 -4.22 2.83
C ALA A 140 -5.56 -5.41 3.13
N ASP A 141 -5.47 -5.78 4.39
CA ASP A 141 -4.82 -6.99 4.87
C ASP A 141 -5.85 -8.05 5.30
N GLN A 142 -5.38 -9.27 5.53
CA GLN A 142 -6.20 -10.41 5.95
C GLN A 142 -6.02 -10.78 7.43
N GLY A 143 -5.50 -9.84 8.21
CA GLY A 143 -5.38 -9.95 9.66
C GLY A 143 -6.70 -9.67 10.38
N LYS A 144 -6.61 -9.71 11.71
CA LYS A 144 -7.77 -9.46 12.58
C LYS A 144 -8.15 -7.98 12.69
N GLY A 145 -7.30 -7.11 12.15
CA GLY A 145 -7.41 -5.67 12.37
C GLY A 145 -6.94 -5.23 13.75
N PHE A 146 -7.19 -3.96 14.06
CA PHE A 146 -6.82 -3.36 15.35
C PHE A 146 -7.73 -2.17 15.68
N ASP A 147 -7.73 -1.77 16.95
CA ASP A 147 -8.43 -0.55 17.36
C ASP A 147 -7.61 0.70 16.99
N TRP A 148 -7.85 1.21 15.79
CA TRP A 148 -7.18 2.41 15.28
C TRP A 148 -7.61 3.69 16.02
N ARG A 149 -8.70 3.66 16.78
CA ARG A 149 -9.15 4.78 17.60
C ARG A 149 -8.31 4.96 18.88
N ALA A 150 -7.67 3.86 19.31
CA ALA A 150 -6.71 3.87 20.41
C ALA A 150 -5.31 4.34 20.03
N LEU A 151 -5.07 4.67 18.73
CA LEU A 151 -3.79 5.26 18.32
C LEU A 151 -3.59 6.61 19.00
N PRO A 152 -2.35 6.89 19.48
CA PRO A 152 -2.02 8.17 20.09
C PRO A 152 -2.35 9.34 19.17
N ASP A 153 -2.82 10.45 19.74
CA ASP A 153 -3.03 11.68 18.99
C ASP A 153 -1.69 12.18 18.42
N PRO A 154 -1.57 12.28 17.09
CA PRO A 154 -0.33 12.70 16.45
C PRO A 154 0.03 14.16 16.70
N THR A 155 -0.91 14.97 17.21
CA THR A 155 -0.69 16.39 17.53
C THR A 155 -0.19 16.61 18.95
N ASP A 156 -0.24 15.58 19.80
CA ASP A 156 0.25 15.64 21.16
C ASP A 156 1.79 15.52 21.17
N PRO A 157 2.53 16.53 21.70
CA PRO A 157 3.99 16.51 21.78
C PRO A 157 4.56 15.28 22.49
N ASP A 158 3.87 14.75 23.49
CA ASP A 158 4.32 13.58 24.25
C ASP A 158 4.32 12.31 23.39
N ASN A 159 3.48 12.25 22.36
CA ASN A 159 3.40 11.13 21.42
C ASN A 159 4.50 11.18 20.34
N LEU A 160 5.12 12.34 20.10
CA LEU A 160 6.23 12.49 19.16
C LEU A 160 7.50 11.75 19.61
N LEU A 161 7.62 11.46 20.90
CA LEU A 161 8.77 10.76 21.48
C LEU A 161 8.60 9.23 21.54
N LEU A 162 7.42 8.72 21.17
CA LEU A 162 7.17 7.28 21.13
C LEU A 162 7.91 6.63 19.96
N ASP A 163 8.75 5.65 20.23
CA ASP A 163 9.49 4.89 19.19
C ASP A 163 8.58 4.03 18.32
N ASN A 164 7.37 3.74 18.78
CA ASN A 164 6.38 2.90 18.12
C ASN A 164 5.16 3.72 17.67
N GLY A 165 4.55 3.36 16.53
CA GLY A 165 3.32 4.00 16.04
C GLY A 165 3.55 5.23 15.15
N ARG A 166 4.79 5.66 14.94
CA ARG A 166 5.11 6.81 14.06
C ARG A 166 4.75 6.59 12.59
N GLY A 167 4.67 5.33 12.13
CA GLY A 167 4.36 5.02 10.74
C GLY A 167 3.00 5.56 10.29
N VAL A 168 1.94 5.34 11.08
CA VAL A 168 0.60 5.87 10.77
C VAL A 168 0.58 7.40 10.85
N LEU A 169 1.31 8.00 11.80
CA LEU A 169 1.46 9.45 11.90
C LEU A 169 2.15 10.02 10.64
N LEU A 170 3.28 9.44 10.23
CA LEU A 170 4.00 9.87 9.03
C LEU A 170 3.13 9.75 7.78
N ALA A 171 2.40 8.63 7.64
CA ALA A 171 1.45 8.46 6.55
C ALA A 171 0.36 9.54 6.58
N ARG A 172 -0.22 9.84 7.76
CA ARG A 172 -1.25 10.86 7.92
C ARG A 172 -0.78 12.27 7.58
N LEU A 173 0.47 12.63 7.93
CA LEU A 173 1.08 13.92 7.59
C LEU A 173 1.42 14.05 6.10
N SER A 174 1.54 12.95 5.37
CA SER A 174 1.94 12.93 3.96
C SER A 174 0.76 12.98 2.99
N VAL A 175 -0.48 12.83 3.47
CA VAL A 175 -1.68 12.77 2.63
C VAL A 175 -2.78 13.72 3.13
N ASP A 176 -3.78 14.00 2.29
CA ASP A 176 -4.89 14.90 2.67
C ASP A 176 -5.92 14.21 3.57
N SER A 177 -6.06 12.90 3.44
CA SER A 177 -6.97 12.10 4.27
C SER A 177 -6.45 10.69 4.46
N LEU A 178 -6.62 10.15 5.67
CA LEU A 178 -6.36 8.76 6.04
C LEU A 178 -7.48 8.25 6.92
N THR A 179 -8.15 7.18 6.49
CA THR A 179 -9.28 6.58 7.21
C THR A 179 -9.15 5.05 7.27
N TYR A 180 -9.53 4.47 8.39
CA TYR A 180 -9.64 3.02 8.55
C TYR A 180 -11.10 2.57 8.50
N ASN A 181 -11.33 1.33 8.08
CA ASN A 181 -12.62 0.69 8.30
C ASN A 181 -12.84 0.41 9.80
N GLU A 182 -14.01 -0.11 10.15
CA GLU A 182 -14.35 -0.39 11.54
C GLU A 182 -13.43 -1.43 12.18
N ALA A 183 -13.06 -2.47 11.43
CA ALA A 183 -12.18 -3.54 11.91
C ALA A 183 -10.71 -3.13 12.01
N GLY A 184 -10.26 -2.09 11.31
CA GLY A 184 -8.86 -1.64 11.30
C GLY A 184 -7.93 -2.46 10.40
N ASN A 185 -8.46 -3.27 9.49
CA ASN A 185 -7.68 -4.05 8.52
C ASN A 185 -7.78 -3.53 7.08
N VAL A 186 -8.46 -2.41 6.88
CA VAL A 186 -8.51 -1.68 5.61
C VAL A 186 -8.25 -0.21 5.89
N VAL A 187 -7.27 0.35 5.22
CA VAL A 187 -6.96 1.78 5.27
C VAL A 187 -7.12 2.40 3.89
N THR A 188 -7.74 3.57 3.84
CA THR A 188 -7.84 4.38 2.62
C THR A 188 -7.14 5.71 2.85
N ILE A 189 -6.26 6.08 1.93
CA ILE A 189 -5.62 7.39 1.86
C ILE A 189 -6.08 8.11 0.61
N LEU A 190 -6.13 9.44 0.68
CA LEU A 190 -6.40 10.31 -0.45
C LEU A 190 -5.35 11.42 -0.49
N LYS A 191 -4.82 11.67 -1.68
CA LYS A 191 -3.87 12.74 -1.97
C LYS A 191 -4.36 13.56 -3.16
N ARG A 192 -4.45 14.88 -2.99
CA ARG A 192 -4.61 15.84 -4.09
C ARG A 192 -3.27 16.00 -4.77
N LEU A 193 -3.27 15.98 -6.10
CA LEU A 193 -2.07 16.08 -6.91
C LEU A 193 -1.84 17.54 -7.34
N ARG A 194 -0.56 17.92 -7.39
CA ARG A 194 -0.12 19.25 -7.87
C ARG A 194 -0.06 19.31 -9.37
#